data_1b5703d90d24829e12eaac0a27fa828e
#
_entry.id   1b5703d90d24829e12eaac0a27fa828e
#
_cell.length_a   1.000
_cell.length_b   1.000
_cell.length_c   1.000
_cell.angle_alpha   90.00
_cell.angle_beta   90.00
_cell.angle_gamma   90.00
#
_symmetry.space_group_name_H-M   'P 1'
#
loop_
_entity.id
_entity.type
_entity.pdbx_description
1 polymer ?
#
loop_
_entity_poly.entity_id
_entity_poly.type
_entity_poly.pdbx_seq_one_letter_code
_entity_poly.pdbx_strand_id
1 'polypeptide(L)'
;MIRMKHVLFTLSTLLLAPPVSVSAADLPSTLMDPYLRIHVSLADDKMDGVVVSAKAMSDVAQKLGPQAQPVSQSATKLATAKDLKAARTAFGELSDAMVAYAKATGATFGRDINVAVCPMVQKPWLQKGTTITNPYFGKSMLTCGEIKKG
;
A
#
# COMPACT_ATOMS: atom_id res chain seq x y z
N MET A 1 12.33 54.47 56.84
CA MET A 1 11.30 54.26 55.79
C MET A 1 11.78 53.20 54.83
N ILE A 2 11.40 51.94 55.02
CA ILE A 2 11.81 50.84 54.14
C ILE A 2 10.63 50.53 53.23
N ARG A 3 10.80 50.78 51.91
CA ARG A 3 9.80 50.45 50.88
C ARG A 3 9.95 48.99 50.48
N MET A 4 9.01 48.18 50.87
CA MET A 4 8.90 46.76 50.46
C MET A 4 8.31 46.73 49.04
N LYS A 5 9.11 46.27 48.02
CA LYS A 5 8.66 46.05 46.67
C LYS A 5 8.01 44.65 46.61
N HIS A 6 6.72 44.61 46.34
CA HIS A 6 6.01 43.38 46.09
C HIS A 6 6.34 42.89 44.67
N VAL A 7 7.04 41.72 44.58
CA VAL A 7 7.24 41.01 43.31
C VAL A 7 6.06 40.11 43.10
N LEU A 8 5.23 40.42 42.13
CA LEU A 8 4.13 39.54 41.67
C LEU A 8 4.76 38.44 40.80
N PHE A 9 4.75 37.24 41.33
CA PHE A 9 5.07 35.99 40.57
C PHE A 9 3.83 35.57 39.79
N THR A 10 3.80 35.85 38.47
CA THR A 10 2.76 35.34 37.59
C THR A 10 3.06 33.88 37.26
N LEU A 11 2.25 32.99 37.83
CA LEU A 11 2.28 31.55 37.56
C LEU A 11 1.68 31.28 36.16
N SER A 12 2.57 31.10 35.15
CA SER A 12 2.16 30.78 33.78
C SER A 12 1.78 29.27 33.74
N THR A 13 0.50 28.97 33.74
CA THR A 13 0.01 27.59 33.54
C THR A 13 0.18 27.18 32.10
N LEU A 14 1.14 26.31 31.83
CA LEU A 14 1.34 25.67 30.56
C LEU A 14 0.23 24.63 30.33
N LEU A 15 -0.77 24.93 29.51
CA LEU A 15 -1.78 23.96 29.07
C LEU A 15 -1.11 22.93 28.18
N LEU A 16 -0.92 21.71 28.70
CA LEU A 16 -0.57 20.55 27.89
C LEU A 16 -1.81 20.14 27.09
N ALA A 17 -1.80 20.39 25.78
CA ALA A 17 -2.83 19.85 24.89
C ALA A 17 -2.71 18.32 24.84
N PRO A 18 -3.83 17.57 24.88
CA PRO A 18 -3.79 16.11 24.79
C PRO A 18 -3.22 15.68 23.42
N PRO A 19 -2.48 14.56 23.33
CA PRO A 19 -1.97 14.06 22.06
C PRO A 19 -3.15 13.72 21.15
N VAL A 20 -3.19 14.35 19.99
CA VAL A 20 -4.14 14.01 18.93
C VAL A 20 -3.71 12.66 18.37
N SER A 21 -4.48 11.60 18.68
CA SER A 21 -4.29 10.29 18.07
C SER A 21 -4.67 10.39 16.58
N VAL A 22 -3.68 10.52 15.71
CA VAL A 22 -3.88 10.43 14.27
C VAL A 22 -4.12 8.95 13.95
N SER A 23 -5.37 8.60 13.67
CA SER A 23 -5.69 7.27 13.13
C SER A 23 -5.02 7.13 11.75
N ALA A 24 -4.32 6.02 11.54
CA ALA A 24 -3.75 5.71 10.24
C ALA A 24 -4.88 5.62 9.19
N ALA A 25 -4.75 6.38 8.11
CA ALA A 25 -5.71 6.33 7.01
C ALA A 25 -5.42 5.13 6.11
N ASP A 26 -6.47 4.56 5.53
CA ASP A 26 -6.30 3.52 4.52
C ASP A 26 -5.72 4.09 3.22
N LEU A 27 -5.00 3.25 2.47
CA LEU A 27 -4.60 3.60 1.11
C LEU A 27 -5.85 3.92 0.27
N PRO A 28 -5.78 4.96 -0.60
CA PRO A 28 -6.95 5.37 -1.35
C PRO A 28 -7.46 4.25 -2.27
N SER A 29 -8.78 4.11 -2.36
CA SER A 29 -9.45 3.13 -3.23
C SER A 29 -9.03 3.28 -4.69
N THR A 30 -8.68 4.49 -5.11
CA THR A 30 -8.14 4.77 -6.45
C THR A 30 -6.82 4.06 -6.76
N LEU A 31 -6.06 3.64 -5.74
CA LEU A 31 -4.91 2.72 -5.89
C LEU A 31 -5.31 1.27 -5.65
N MET A 32 -6.11 1.01 -4.60
CA MET A 32 -6.41 -0.35 -4.17
C MET A 32 -7.32 -1.10 -5.13
N ASP A 33 -8.37 -0.46 -5.66
CA ASP A 33 -9.32 -1.12 -6.56
C ASP A 33 -8.67 -1.60 -7.87
N PRO A 34 -7.87 -0.78 -8.59
CA PRO A 34 -7.17 -1.28 -9.77
C PRO A 34 -6.09 -2.33 -9.43
N TYR A 35 -5.40 -2.21 -8.29
CA TYR A 35 -4.46 -3.23 -7.84
C TYR A 35 -5.15 -4.59 -7.64
N LEU A 36 -6.29 -4.62 -6.96
CA LEU A 36 -7.04 -5.84 -6.70
C LEU A 36 -7.61 -6.46 -7.99
N ARG A 37 -8.01 -5.64 -8.97
CA ARG A 37 -8.40 -6.15 -10.30
C ARG A 37 -7.24 -6.84 -11.00
N ILE A 38 -6.05 -6.26 -10.96
CA ILE A 38 -4.84 -6.89 -11.52
C ILE A 38 -4.57 -8.23 -10.82
N HIS A 39 -4.58 -8.25 -9.49
CA HIS A 39 -4.39 -9.46 -8.70
C HIS A 39 -5.34 -10.60 -9.15
N VAL A 40 -6.64 -10.31 -9.22
CA VAL A 40 -7.66 -11.32 -9.62
C VAL A 40 -7.41 -11.81 -11.05
N SER A 41 -7.11 -10.92 -11.99
CA SER A 41 -6.84 -11.32 -13.38
C SER A 41 -5.61 -12.23 -13.48
N LEU A 42 -4.52 -11.90 -12.81
CA LEU A 42 -3.29 -12.70 -12.84
C LEU A 42 -3.47 -14.06 -12.14
N ALA A 43 -4.23 -14.11 -11.05
CA ALA A 43 -4.57 -15.36 -10.37
C ALA A 43 -5.45 -16.27 -11.25
N ASP A 44 -6.22 -15.70 -12.16
CA ASP A 44 -7.08 -16.38 -13.13
C ASP A 44 -6.39 -16.72 -14.46
N ASP A 45 -5.08 -16.49 -14.57
CA ASP A 45 -4.28 -16.64 -15.81
C ASP A 45 -4.76 -15.74 -16.96
N LYS A 46 -5.21 -14.52 -16.64
CA LYS A 46 -5.75 -13.57 -17.62
C LYS A 46 -4.96 -12.26 -17.64
N MET A 47 -4.95 -11.62 -18.81
CA MET A 47 -4.43 -10.27 -18.99
C MET A 47 -5.55 -9.21 -19.04
N ASP A 48 -6.81 -9.64 -18.94
CA ASP A 48 -7.96 -8.75 -19.05
C ASP A 48 -7.92 -7.67 -17.96
N GLY A 49 -7.96 -6.41 -18.39
CA GLY A 49 -7.93 -5.25 -17.50
C GLY A 49 -6.59 -4.97 -16.80
N VAL A 50 -5.57 -5.83 -16.91
CA VAL A 50 -4.26 -5.64 -16.27
C VAL A 50 -3.62 -4.33 -16.72
N VAL A 51 -3.46 -4.13 -18.02
CA VAL A 51 -2.81 -2.94 -18.61
C VAL A 51 -3.56 -1.66 -18.25
N VAL A 52 -4.89 -1.67 -18.37
CA VAL A 52 -5.74 -0.50 -18.08
C VAL A 52 -5.68 -0.14 -16.59
N SER A 53 -5.77 -1.15 -15.72
CA SER A 53 -5.68 -0.94 -14.26
C SER A 53 -4.29 -0.45 -13.84
N ALA A 54 -3.23 -0.99 -14.42
CA ALA A 54 -1.86 -0.56 -14.15
C ALA A 54 -1.63 0.90 -14.59
N LYS A 55 -2.15 1.29 -15.76
CA LYS A 55 -2.09 2.69 -16.21
C LYS A 55 -2.83 3.62 -15.25
N ALA A 56 -4.05 3.26 -14.84
CA ALA A 56 -4.81 4.05 -13.86
C ALA A 56 -4.05 4.21 -12.53
N MET A 57 -3.40 3.15 -12.04
CA MET A 57 -2.54 3.24 -10.84
C MET A 57 -1.36 4.18 -11.03
N SER A 58 -0.68 4.13 -12.19
CA SER A 58 0.43 5.03 -12.48
C SER A 58 -0.02 6.49 -12.46
N ASP A 59 -1.13 6.81 -13.12
CA ASP A 59 -1.68 8.17 -13.19
C ASP A 59 -2.08 8.71 -11.81
N VAL A 60 -2.63 7.86 -10.94
CA VAL A 60 -2.95 8.22 -9.55
C VAL A 60 -1.70 8.41 -8.73
N ALA A 61 -0.75 7.46 -8.77
CA ALA A 61 0.46 7.50 -7.97
C ALA A 61 1.32 8.74 -8.27
N GLN A 62 1.38 9.19 -9.52
CA GLN A 62 2.05 10.44 -9.89
C GLN A 62 1.54 11.67 -9.14
N LYS A 63 0.25 11.68 -8.77
CA LYS A 63 -0.41 12.79 -8.07
C LYS A 63 -0.25 12.71 -6.54
N LEU A 64 0.18 11.57 -6.02
CA LEU A 64 0.33 11.34 -4.57
C LEU A 64 1.70 11.76 -4.02
N GLY A 65 2.55 12.34 -4.86
CA GLY A 65 3.82 12.89 -4.45
C GLY A 65 5.00 11.91 -4.52
N PRO A 66 6.19 12.33 -4.06
CA PRO A 66 7.44 11.59 -4.29
C PRO A 66 7.49 10.23 -3.63
N GLN A 67 6.81 10.03 -2.51
CA GLN A 67 6.77 8.73 -1.82
C GLN A 67 6.04 7.64 -2.66
N ALA A 68 5.09 8.04 -3.51
CA ALA A 68 4.36 7.14 -4.40
C ALA A 68 5.07 6.92 -5.77
N GLN A 69 6.20 7.57 -6.01
CA GLN A 69 6.93 7.42 -7.27
C GLN A 69 7.32 5.98 -7.61
N PRO A 70 7.79 5.14 -6.67
CA PRO A 70 8.05 3.72 -6.96
C PRO A 70 6.79 2.96 -7.40
N VAL A 71 5.61 3.29 -6.84
CA VAL A 71 4.33 2.72 -7.25
C VAL A 71 4.01 3.12 -8.70
N SER A 72 4.17 4.40 -9.04
CA SER A 72 3.95 4.90 -10.40
C SER A 72 4.87 4.21 -11.42
N GLN A 73 6.16 4.09 -11.11
CA GLN A 73 7.14 3.45 -12.01
C GLN A 73 6.83 1.97 -12.23
N SER A 74 6.55 1.22 -11.16
CA SER A 74 6.21 -0.20 -11.26
C SER A 74 4.89 -0.43 -11.98
N ALA A 75 3.89 0.43 -11.75
CA ALA A 75 2.62 0.39 -12.47
C ALA A 75 2.80 0.70 -13.97
N THR A 76 3.65 1.68 -14.32
CA THR A 76 4.00 1.97 -15.73
C THR A 76 4.65 0.76 -16.39
N LYS A 77 5.59 0.11 -15.71
CA LYS A 77 6.22 -1.11 -16.21
C LYS A 77 5.20 -2.23 -16.45
N LEU A 78 4.29 -2.43 -15.51
CA LEU A 78 3.21 -3.41 -15.64
C LEU A 78 2.27 -3.07 -16.82
N ALA A 79 1.97 -1.79 -17.05
CA ALA A 79 1.15 -1.33 -18.16
C ALA A 79 1.77 -1.61 -19.55
N THR A 80 3.06 -1.89 -19.61
CA THR A 80 3.76 -2.26 -20.86
C THR A 80 3.93 -3.77 -21.06
N ALA A 81 3.46 -4.58 -20.09
CA ALA A 81 3.58 -6.03 -20.14
C ALA A 81 2.75 -6.62 -21.30
N LYS A 82 3.37 -7.51 -22.09
CA LYS A 82 2.76 -8.10 -23.29
C LYS A 82 2.20 -9.49 -23.05
N ASP A 83 2.59 -10.12 -21.96
CA ASP A 83 2.20 -11.49 -21.62
C ASP A 83 2.11 -11.68 -20.09
N LEU A 84 1.54 -12.80 -19.67
CA LEU A 84 1.38 -13.16 -18.26
C LEU A 84 2.71 -13.22 -17.50
N LYS A 85 3.78 -13.71 -18.12
CA LYS A 85 5.08 -13.83 -17.47
C LYS A 85 5.66 -12.45 -17.15
N ALA A 86 5.66 -11.55 -18.12
CA ALA A 86 6.10 -10.16 -17.95
C ALA A 86 5.21 -9.43 -16.93
N ALA A 87 3.89 -9.61 -17.02
CA ALA A 87 2.94 -9.00 -16.10
C ALA A 87 3.15 -9.47 -14.65
N ARG A 88 3.35 -10.75 -14.41
CA ARG A 88 3.61 -11.31 -13.08
C ARG A 88 4.91 -10.79 -12.46
N THR A 89 5.96 -10.67 -13.27
CA THR A 89 7.24 -10.09 -12.82
C THR A 89 7.03 -8.63 -12.41
N ALA A 90 6.41 -7.82 -13.25
CA ALA A 90 6.15 -6.41 -12.97
C ALA A 90 5.15 -6.22 -11.82
N PHE A 91 4.18 -7.12 -11.66
CA PHE A 91 3.24 -7.10 -10.54
C PHE A 91 3.95 -7.36 -9.19
N GLY A 92 4.98 -8.21 -9.18
CA GLY A 92 5.80 -8.42 -7.97
C GLY A 92 6.51 -7.13 -7.55
N GLU A 93 7.06 -6.37 -8.49
CA GLU A 93 7.68 -5.08 -8.21
C GLU A 93 6.64 -4.04 -7.74
N LEU A 94 5.46 -4.02 -8.35
CA LEU A 94 4.35 -3.16 -7.93
C LEU A 94 3.89 -3.50 -6.50
N SER A 95 3.81 -4.79 -6.17
CA SER A 95 3.42 -5.25 -4.84
C SER A 95 4.42 -4.83 -3.77
N ASP A 96 5.73 -4.96 -4.05
CA ASP A 96 6.78 -4.45 -3.17
C ASP A 96 6.64 -2.93 -2.96
N ALA A 97 6.42 -2.18 -4.04
CA ALA A 97 6.26 -0.74 -4.00
C ALA A 97 5.02 -0.31 -3.19
N MET A 98 3.88 -1.03 -3.32
CA MET A 98 2.67 -0.76 -2.55
C MET A 98 2.87 -0.98 -1.05
N VAL A 99 3.54 -2.08 -0.67
CA VAL A 99 3.86 -2.36 0.74
C VAL A 99 4.82 -1.31 1.31
N ALA A 100 5.85 -0.95 0.56
CA ALA A 100 6.81 0.09 0.95
C ALA A 100 6.14 1.46 1.10
N TYR A 101 5.24 1.83 0.18
CA TYR A 101 4.49 3.08 0.22
C TYR A 101 3.58 3.16 1.44
N ALA A 102 2.81 2.12 1.74
CA ALA A 102 1.99 2.07 2.94
C ALA A 102 2.83 2.24 4.21
N LYS A 103 3.97 1.55 4.30
CA LYS A 103 4.91 1.69 5.43
C LYS A 103 5.47 3.11 5.55
N ALA A 104 5.87 3.73 4.44
CA ALA A 104 6.45 5.07 4.43
C ALA A 104 5.46 6.17 4.82
N THR A 105 4.17 5.98 4.50
CA THR A 105 3.10 6.94 4.80
C THR A 105 2.37 6.64 6.12
N GLY A 106 2.61 5.48 6.72
CA GLY A 106 1.83 5.00 7.88
C GLY A 106 0.39 4.61 7.52
N ALA A 107 0.08 4.46 6.22
CA ALA A 107 -1.25 4.06 5.77
C ALA A 107 -1.48 2.56 5.98
N THR A 108 -2.76 2.18 6.13
CA THR A 108 -3.18 0.78 6.14
C THR A 108 -3.78 0.38 4.79
N PHE A 109 -3.96 -0.93 4.55
CA PHE A 109 -4.53 -1.42 3.30
C PHE A 109 -6.06 -1.50 3.29
N GLY A 110 -6.68 -1.26 4.45
CA GLY A 110 -8.10 -1.46 4.66
C GLY A 110 -8.42 -2.78 5.37
N ARG A 111 -9.59 -2.83 6.00
CA ARG A 111 -9.97 -3.86 6.98
C ARG A 111 -9.91 -5.29 6.45
N ASP A 112 -10.29 -5.51 5.19
CA ASP A 112 -10.41 -6.85 4.60
C ASP A 112 -9.23 -7.21 3.68
N ILE A 113 -8.20 -6.37 3.66
CA ILE A 113 -7.02 -6.58 2.81
C ILE A 113 -5.90 -7.20 3.65
N ASN A 114 -5.40 -8.32 3.16
CA ASN A 114 -4.29 -9.03 3.77
C ASN A 114 -3.05 -8.97 2.87
N VAL A 115 -1.88 -8.93 3.49
CA VAL A 115 -0.61 -9.14 2.81
C VAL A 115 -0.33 -10.63 2.80
N ALA A 116 -0.20 -11.20 1.60
CA ALA A 116 0.24 -12.58 1.42
C ALA A 116 1.65 -12.60 0.80
N VAL A 117 2.36 -13.70 0.93
CA VAL A 117 3.70 -13.89 0.35
C VAL A 117 3.77 -15.24 -0.35
N CYS A 118 4.34 -15.23 -1.55
CA CYS A 118 4.70 -16.43 -2.27
C CYS A 118 6.14 -16.86 -1.88
N PRO A 119 6.34 -18.04 -1.27
CA PRO A 119 7.69 -18.49 -0.89
C PRO A 119 8.58 -18.79 -2.10
N MET A 120 7.98 -19.13 -3.25
CA MET A 120 8.73 -19.49 -4.46
C MET A 120 9.41 -18.28 -5.12
N VAL A 121 8.71 -17.14 -5.22
CA VAL A 121 9.25 -15.91 -5.81
C VAL A 121 9.64 -14.88 -4.76
N GLN A 122 9.38 -15.16 -3.49
CA GLN A 122 9.66 -14.28 -2.33
C GLN A 122 9.09 -12.86 -2.51
N LYS A 123 7.89 -12.78 -3.08
CA LYS A 123 7.18 -11.53 -3.33
C LYS A 123 5.87 -11.46 -2.57
N PRO A 124 5.54 -10.29 -1.99
CA PRO A 124 4.23 -10.06 -1.38
C PRO A 124 3.18 -9.79 -2.45
N TRP A 125 1.91 -9.94 -2.07
CA TRP A 125 0.78 -9.33 -2.75
C TRP A 125 -0.30 -8.97 -1.74
N LEU A 126 -1.22 -8.09 -2.15
CA LEU A 126 -2.39 -7.71 -1.38
C LEU A 126 -3.61 -8.42 -1.95
N GLN A 127 -4.43 -8.99 -1.08
CA GLN A 127 -5.66 -9.68 -1.48
C GLN A 127 -6.79 -9.45 -0.48
N LYS A 128 -8.03 -9.57 -0.94
CA LYS A 128 -9.20 -9.60 -0.05
C LYS A 128 -9.33 -10.96 0.62
N GLY A 129 -9.66 -10.95 1.92
CA GLY A 129 -9.88 -12.17 2.69
C GLY A 129 -8.61 -13.01 2.89
N THR A 130 -8.79 -14.19 3.47
CA THR A 130 -7.69 -15.07 3.89
C THR A 130 -7.47 -16.27 2.97
N THR A 131 -8.37 -16.54 2.02
CA THR A 131 -8.19 -17.60 1.04
C THR A 131 -7.13 -17.23 0.03
N ILE A 132 -6.01 -17.94 0.02
CA ILE A 132 -4.88 -17.65 -0.88
C ILE A 132 -5.29 -17.81 -2.34
N THR A 133 -5.00 -16.76 -3.13
CA THR A 133 -5.14 -16.74 -4.59
C THR A 133 -3.86 -16.15 -5.20
N ASN A 134 -2.90 -17.03 -5.50
CA ASN A 134 -1.55 -16.64 -5.90
C ASN A 134 -1.52 -16.06 -7.33
N PRO A 135 -1.19 -14.76 -7.50
CA PRO A 135 -1.15 -14.14 -8.83
C PRO A 135 0.10 -14.49 -9.65
N TYR A 136 1.16 -14.97 -8.99
CA TYR A 136 2.44 -15.25 -9.65
C TYR A 136 2.45 -16.55 -10.43
N PHE A 137 1.63 -17.53 -10.01
CA PHE A 137 1.52 -18.82 -10.64
C PHE A 137 0.13 -19.13 -11.20
N GLY A 138 -0.88 -18.35 -10.82
CA GLY A 138 -2.25 -18.55 -11.26
C GLY A 138 -2.75 -19.94 -10.92
N LYS A 139 -3.52 -20.53 -11.81
CA LYS A 139 -4.18 -21.85 -11.58
C LYS A 139 -3.21 -22.99 -11.34
N SER A 140 -1.96 -22.89 -11.80
CA SER A 140 -0.96 -23.94 -11.59
C SER A 140 -0.56 -24.12 -10.13
N MET A 141 -0.58 -23.04 -9.34
CA MET A 141 -0.24 -23.05 -7.91
C MET A 141 -1.08 -22.01 -7.13
N LEU A 142 -2.38 -21.99 -7.39
CA LEU A 142 -3.29 -20.93 -6.91
C LEU A 142 -3.29 -20.75 -5.40
N THR A 143 -3.16 -21.83 -4.65
CA THR A 143 -3.19 -21.83 -3.17
C THR A 143 -1.80 -21.77 -2.53
N CYS A 144 -0.73 -21.62 -3.32
CA CYS A 144 0.62 -21.54 -2.80
C CYS A 144 0.89 -20.12 -2.26
N GLY A 145 1.08 -20.01 -0.97
CA GLY A 145 1.34 -18.75 -0.28
C GLY A 145 0.87 -18.78 1.17
N GLU A 146 1.20 -17.73 1.89
CA GLU A 146 0.78 -17.57 3.28
C GLU A 146 0.42 -16.11 3.59
N ILE A 147 -0.56 -15.90 4.44
CA ILE A 147 -0.89 -14.58 4.97
C ILE A 147 0.17 -14.18 5.99
N LYS A 148 0.75 -13.00 5.82
CA LYS A 148 1.63 -12.41 6.84
C LYS A 148 0.79 -11.94 8.02
N LYS A 149 1.12 -12.45 9.20
CA LYS A 149 0.60 -11.89 10.45
C LYS A 149 1.33 -10.57 10.70
N GLY A 150 0.55 -9.49 10.83
CA GLY A 150 1.06 -8.16 11.21
C GLY A 150 1.53 -8.12 12.65
#